data_0a24f3dcd1fa2b00233e580adfa18819
#
_entry.id   0a24f3dcd1fa2b00233e580adfa18819
#
_cell.length_a   1.000
_cell.length_b   1.000
_cell.length_c   1.000
_cell.angle_alpha   90.00
_cell.angle_beta   90.00
_cell.angle_gamma   90.00
#
_symmetry.space_group_name_H-M   'P 1'
#
loop_
_entity.id
_entity.type
_entity.pdbx_description
1 polymer ?
#
loop_
_entity_poly.entity_id
_entity_poly.type
_entity_poly.pdbx_seq_one_letter_code
_entity_poly.pdbx_strand_id
1 'polypeptide(L)'
;MKKKSFATAVAFAFLLVAAGCRSVGPATLNQDRMDYVSALSDSWKNQMLLNLVKTRYADAPVFLDIASLISQYSIESGVNLGAGWQAHPYQASQTLGASGKFTDRPTITYSPLTGEKFARSFMRPIPPSAVMQMIESGYRADLVMRVCVQAVNGLHNRRGYSLQARDADPDFHRLIAKLKAIQQAGQLAVRLQEQADKTLILIVFDPKDDAAMQAEVAEVSNLLGIAPGTKDIRVVYGSAAATNTEIAMQTRSMLQILMDIAVEIEVPEQDVAEKRVLPTFHGDPARGEFSAPLVRIHCSPDDPADAFVSVP
;
A
#
# COMPACT_ATOMS: atom_id res chain seq x y z
N MET A 1 -53.54 -20.24 44.51
CA MET A 1 -52.72 -19.16 43.86
C MET A 1 -51.30 -19.58 43.50
N LYS A 2 -50.61 -20.45 44.24
CA LYS A 2 -49.19 -20.84 43.96
C LYS A 2 -48.93 -21.61 42.64
N LYS A 3 -49.91 -22.39 42.12
CA LYS A 3 -49.75 -23.16 40.86
C LYS A 3 -49.73 -22.27 39.61
N LYS A 4 -50.45 -21.15 39.58
CA LYS A 4 -50.47 -20.21 38.43
C LYS A 4 -49.18 -19.44 38.33
N SER A 5 -48.54 -19.05 39.44
CA SER A 5 -47.30 -18.32 39.48
C SER A 5 -46.12 -19.19 38.98
N PHE A 6 -46.12 -20.49 39.25
CA PHE A 6 -45.08 -21.42 38.81
C PHE A 6 -45.15 -21.65 37.27
N ALA A 7 -46.38 -21.82 36.73
CA ALA A 7 -46.55 -21.98 35.28
C ALA A 7 -46.12 -20.74 34.49
N THR A 8 -46.36 -19.55 35.05
CA THR A 8 -45.94 -18.27 34.41
C THR A 8 -44.41 -18.11 34.43
N ALA A 9 -43.75 -18.51 35.52
CA ALA A 9 -42.30 -18.46 35.63
C ALA A 9 -41.61 -19.45 34.64
N VAL A 10 -42.17 -20.65 34.50
CA VAL A 10 -41.66 -21.67 33.55
C VAL A 10 -41.86 -21.21 32.10
N ALA A 11 -43.02 -20.62 31.76
CA ALA A 11 -43.29 -20.08 30.44
C ALA A 11 -42.36 -18.91 30.10
N PHE A 12 -42.06 -18.04 31.05
CA PHE A 12 -41.12 -16.91 30.87
C PHE A 12 -39.68 -17.38 30.69
N ALA A 13 -39.27 -18.42 31.45
CA ALA A 13 -37.95 -19.05 31.28
C ALA A 13 -37.82 -19.71 29.88
N PHE A 14 -38.87 -20.35 29.39
CA PHE A 14 -38.89 -20.98 28.07
C PHE A 14 -38.83 -19.93 26.92
N LEU A 15 -39.49 -18.80 27.12
CA LEU A 15 -39.43 -17.65 26.18
C LEU A 15 -38.03 -17.02 26.13
N LEU A 16 -37.33 -16.93 27.24
CA LEU A 16 -35.93 -16.43 27.30
C LEU A 16 -34.96 -17.38 26.59
N VAL A 17 -35.14 -18.67 26.69
CA VAL A 17 -34.31 -19.68 25.99
C VAL A 17 -34.59 -19.68 24.49
N ALA A 18 -35.81 -19.49 24.04
CA ALA A 18 -36.17 -19.42 22.62
C ALA A 18 -35.65 -18.14 21.93
N ALA A 19 -35.50 -17.03 22.69
CA ALA A 19 -34.94 -15.79 22.15
C ALA A 19 -33.41 -15.84 21.92
N GLY A 20 -32.72 -16.84 22.51
CA GLY A 20 -31.25 -16.97 22.51
C GLY A 20 -30.63 -17.56 21.26
N CYS A 21 -31.39 -18.13 20.32
CA CYS A 21 -30.85 -18.77 19.12
C CYS A 21 -30.67 -17.82 17.94
N ARG A 22 -30.07 -16.67 18.15
CA ARG A 22 -29.54 -15.88 17.00
C ARG A 22 -28.22 -16.51 16.55
N SER A 23 -28.17 -17.00 15.30
CA SER A 23 -26.95 -17.48 14.67
C SER A 23 -25.87 -16.39 14.72
N VAL A 24 -24.74 -16.68 15.36
CA VAL A 24 -23.62 -15.72 15.51
C VAL A 24 -22.97 -15.42 14.16
N GLY A 25 -22.83 -16.39 13.28
CA GLY A 25 -22.08 -16.28 12.04
C GLY A 25 -22.52 -15.15 11.09
N PRO A 26 -23.78 -15.09 10.61
CA PRO A 26 -24.19 -14.04 9.66
C PRO A 26 -24.29 -12.64 10.28
N ALA A 27 -24.55 -12.54 11.59
CA ALA A 27 -24.73 -11.26 12.26
C ALA A 27 -23.40 -10.53 12.54
N THR A 28 -22.32 -11.28 12.76
CA THR A 28 -20.99 -10.73 13.06
C THR A 28 -20.11 -10.59 11.82
N LEU A 29 -20.47 -11.23 10.70
CA LEU A 29 -19.63 -11.32 9.50
C LEU A 29 -19.11 -9.97 8.98
N ASN A 30 -19.94 -8.94 9.01
CA ASN A 30 -19.51 -7.62 8.53
C ASN A 30 -18.50 -6.96 9.48
N GLN A 31 -18.71 -7.06 10.77
CA GLN A 31 -17.80 -6.52 11.79
C GLN A 31 -16.47 -7.25 11.75
N ASP A 32 -16.51 -8.58 11.81
CA ASP A 32 -15.33 -9.44 11.76
C ASP A 32 -14.49 -9.15 10.51
N ARG A 33 -15.16 -9.02 9.34
CA ARG A 33 -14.47 -8.71 8.09
C ARG A 33 -13.76 -7.36 8.14
N MET A 34 -14.39 -6.33 8.72
CA MET A 34 -13.78 -5.01 8.83
C MET A 34 -12.62 -5.00 9.82
N ASP A 35 -12.76 -5.71 10.95
CA ASP A 35 -11.71 -5.83 11.96
C ASP A 35 -10.47 -6.53 11.36
N TYR A 36 -10.66 -7.64 10.62
CA TYR A 36 -9.56 -8.30 9.91
C TYR A 36 -8.92 -7.44 8.84
N VAL A 37 -9.71 -6.70 8.03
CA VAL A 37 -9.17 -5.80 7.00
C VAL A 37 -8.33 -4.68 7.64
N SER A 38 -8.79 -4.11 8.75
CA SER A 38 -8.04 -3.10 9.49
C SER A 38 -6.72 -3.67 10.03
N ALA A 39 -6.79 -4.80 10.73
CA ALA A 39 -5.61 -5.47 11.28
C ALA A 39 -4.59 -5.86 10.21
N LEU A 40 -5.04 -6.34 9.04
CA LEU A 40 -4.19 -6.65 7.90
C LEU A 40 -3.53 -5.38 7.32
N SER A 41 -4.31 -4.31 7.18
CA SER A 41 -3.80 -3.02 6.69
C SER A 41 -2.68 -2.50 7.59
N ASP A 42 -2.89 -2.52 8.91
CA ASP A 42 -1.91 -2.05 9.87
C ASP A 42 -0.68 -2.96 9.91
N SER A 43 -0.87 -4.27 9.83
CA SER A 43 0.23 -5.23 9.71
C SER A 43 1.09 -4.97 8.47
N TRP A 44 0.48 -4.64 7.33
CA TRP A 44 1.22 -4.31 6.10
C TRP A 44 1.98 -3.00 6.20
N LYS A 45 1.38 -1.95 6.79
CA LYS A 45 2.07 -0.68 7.04
C LYS A 45 3.30 -0.88 7.91
N ASN A 46 3.13 -1.61 9.02
CA ASN A 46 4.21 -1.92 9.95
C ASN A 46 5.34 -2.73 9.27
N GLN A 47 4.99 -3.75 8.48
CA GLN A 47 5.96 -4.53 7.71
C GLN A 47 6.71 -3.66 6.70
N MET A 48 6.00 -2.76 6.01
CA MET A 48 6.61 -1.86 5.04
C MET A 48 7.58 -0.90 5.73
N LEU A 49 7.17 -0.27 6.83
CA LEU A 49 8.02 0.63 7.60
C LEU A 49 9.26 -0.09 8.14
N LEU A 50 9.09 -1.28 8.73
CA LEU A 50 10.21 -2.10 9.21
C LEU A 50 11.20 -2.43 8.08
N ASN A 51 10.70 -2.80 6.89
CA ASN A 51 11.55 -3.12 5.75
C ASN A 51 12.26 -1.89 5.17
N LEU A 52 11.64 -0.71 5.23
CA LEU A 52 12.31 0.56 4.90
C LEU A 52 13.46 0.85 5.87
N VAL A 53 13.24 0.68 7.18
CA VAL A 53 14.29 0.85 8.19
C VAL A 53 15.40 -0.17 7.98
N LYS A 54 15.09 -1.45 7.78
CA LYS A 54 16.09 -2.49 7.45
C LYS A 54 16.93 -2.10 6.23
N THR A 55 16.27 -1.69 5.15
CA THR A 55 16.96 -1.24 3.92
C THR A 55 17.86 -0.04 4.19
N ARG A 56 17.45 0.88 5.07
CA ARG A 56 18.23 2.04 5.49
C ARG A 56 19.55 1.66 6.15
N TYR A 57 19.55 0.59 6.95
CA TYR A 57 20.70 0.04 7.65
C TYR A 57 21.42 -1.09 6.87
N ALA A 58 21.17 -1.19 5.56
CA ALA A 58 21.73 -2.22 4.68
C ALA A 58 21.39 -3.66 5.11
N ASP A 59 20.33 -3.84 5.90
CA ASP A 59 19.77 -5.16 6.21
C ASP A 59 18.77 -5.61 5.14
N ALA A 60 18.68 -6.92 4.92
CA ALA A 60 17.81 -7.49 3.91
C ALA A 60 16.32 -7.34 4.27
N PRO A 61 15.50 -6.75 3.42
CA PRO A 61 14.07 -6.67 3.66
C PRO A 61 13.42 -8.05 3.55
N VAL A 62 12.47 -8.33 4.46
CA VAL A 62 11.70 -9.58 4.48
C VAL A 62 10.23 -9.25 4.33
N PHE A 63 9.59 -9.80 3.30
CA PHE A 63 8.17 -9.62 3.04
C PHE A 63 7.43 -10.93 3.27
N LEU A 64 6.42 -10.87 4.12
CA LEU A 64 5.48 -11.97 4.36
C LEU A 64 4.14 -11.63 3.74
N ASP A 65 3.67 -12.50 2.87
CA ASP A 65 2.34 -12.41 2.30
C ASP A 65 1.36 -13.28 3.09
N ILE A 66 0.13 -12.84 3.23
CA ILE A 66 -0.92 -13.61 3.88
C ILE A 66 -1.62 -14.44 2.82
N ALA A 67 -1.27 -15.73 2.76
CA ALA A 67 -1.82 -16.65 1.77
C ALA A 67 -3.28 -16.99 2.04
N SER A 68 -3.67 -17.11 3.32
CA SER A 68 -5.05 -17.37 3.71
C SER A 68 -5.32 -16.92 5.15
N LEU A 69 -6.56 -16.53 5.41
CA LEU A 69 -7.11 -16.27 6.71
C LEU A 69 -8.39 -17.09 6.85
N ILE A 70 -8.42 -18.02 7.79
CA ILE A 70 -9.55 -18.88 8.09
C ILE A 70 -10.05 -18.53 9.48
N SER A 71 -11.27 -18.03 9.58
CA SER A 71 -11.94 -17.74 10.85
C SER A 71 -12.85 -18.90 11.23
N GLN A 72 -12.69 -19.42 12.44
CA GLN A 72 -13.50 -20.50 12.98
C GLN A 72 -14.04 -20.11 14.35
N TYR A 73 -15.36 -20.15 14.47
CA TYR A 73 -16.05 -19.90 15.74
C TYR A 73 -16.72 -21.16 16.22
N SER A 74 -16.62 -21.48 17.52
CA SER A 74 -17.45 -22.47 18.16
C SER A 74 -18.12 -21.92 19.41
N ILE A 75 -19.41 -22.18 19.54
CA ILE A 75 -20.18 -21.87 20.74
C ILE A 75 -20.64 -23.19 21.36
N GLU A 76 -20.15 -23.46 22.51
CA GLU A 76 -20.59 -24.59 23.32
C GLU A 76 -21.46 -24.06 24.45
N SER A 77 -22.73 -24.49 24.52
CA SER A 77 -23.62 -24.16 25.62
C SER A 77 -24.06 -25.45 26.30
N GLY A 78 -23.96 -25.49 27.60
CA GLY A 78 -24.37 -26.62 28.42
C GLY A 78 -25.31 -26.17 29.56
N VAL A 79 -26.40 -26.90 29.76
CA VAL A 79 -27.27 -26.73 30.90
C VAL A 79 -27.26 -28.03 31.69
N ASN A 80 -26.81 -27.98 32.94
CA ASN A 80 -26.80 -29.11 33.86
C ASN A 80 -27.91 -28.94 34.86
N LEU A 81 -28.87 -29.85 34.82
CA LEU A 81 -29.96 -29.95 35.81
C LEU A 81 -29.71 -31.21 36.68
N GLY A 82 -29.38 -31.02 37.93
CA GLY A 82 -29.22 -32.11 38.90
C GLY A 82 -30.31 -32.07 39.96
N ALA A 83 -31.02 -33.18 40.19
CA ALA A 83 -31.93 -33.37 41.32
C ALA A 83 -31.44 -34.56 42.10
N GLY A 84 -31.02 -34.34 43.36
CA GLY A 84 -30.57 -35.39 44.27
C GLY A 84 -31.62 -35.58 45.40
N TRP A 85 -31.96 -36.82 45.65
CA TRP A 85 -32.88 -37.22 46.72
C TRP A 85 -32.12 -38.14 47.66
N GLN A 86 -31.98 -37.75 48.95
CA GLN A 86 -31.43 -38.62 49.96
C GLN A 86 -32.56 -39.01 51.00
N ALA A 87 -32.63 -40.27 51.28
CA ALA A 87 -33.70 -40.83 52.07
C ALA A 87 -33.55 -40.59 53.62
N HIS A 88 -32.35 -40.26 54.07
CA HIS A 88 -32.10 -39.97 55.53
C HIS A 88 -30.82 -39.10 55.67
N PRO A 89 -30.87 -37.93 56.33
CA PRO A 89 -32.08 -37.11 56.62
C PRO A 89 -32.58 -36.48 55.34
N TYR A 90 -33.85 -36.15 55.23
CA TYR A 90 -34.51 -35.55 54.08
C TYR A 90 -33.82 -34.23 53.64
N GLN A 91 -32.88 -34.30 52.75
CA GLN A 91 -32.30 -33.17 52.06
C GLN A 91 -32.51 -33.32 50.58
N ALA A 92 -33.31 -32.43 50.01
CA ALA A 92 -33.41 -32.29 48.53
C ALA A 92 -32.40 -31.24 48.09
N SER A 93 -31.39 -31.64 47.33
CA SER A 93 -30.48 -30.72 46.69
C SER A 93 -30.89 -30.56 45.21
N GLN A 94 -31.09 -29.32 44.81
CA GLN A 94 -31.29 -28.96 43.42
C GLN A 94 -30.07 -28.16 42.94
N THR A 95 -29.39 -28.63 41.90
CA THR A 95 -28.32 -27.93 41.29
C THR A 95 -28.75 -27.51 39.88
N LEU A 96 -28.70 -26.21 39.64
CA LEU A 96 -28.88 -25.60 38.31
C LEU A 96 -27.54 -24.99 37.90
N GLY A 97 -26.93 -25.53 36.88
CA GLY A 97 -25.70 -25.02 36.30
C GLY A 97 -25.92 -24.65 34.84
N ALA A 98 -25.52 -23.48 34.43
CA ALA A 98 -25.44 -23.08 33.05
C ALA A 98 -23.99 -22.74 32.73
N SER A 99 -23.45 -23.28 31.62
CA SER A 99 -22.12 -22.99 31.12
C SER A 99 -22.21 -22.56 29.69
N GLY A 100 -21.48 -21.51 29.34
CA GLY A 100 -21.31 -21.06 27.98
C GLY A 100 -19.80 -20.89 27.68
N LYS A 101 -19.33 -21.44 26.59
CA LYS A 101 -17.95 -21.26 26.11
C LYS A 101 -17.98 -20.78 24.68
N PHE A 102 -17.43 -19.59 24.46
CA PHE A 102 -17.15 -19.05 23.16
C PHE A 102 -15.68 -19.31 22.83
N THR A 103 -15.38 -19.87 21.67
CA THR A 103 -14.01 -20.11 21.22
C THR A 103 -13.86 -19.53 19.83
N ASP A 104 -12.94 -18.58 19.68
CA ASP A 104 -12.46 -18.05 18.41
C ASP A 104 -11.05 -18.59 18.14
N ARG A 105 -10.85 -19.19 16.96
CA ARG A 105 -9.57 -19.79 16.55
C ARG A 105 -9.25 -19.41 15.11
N PRO A 106 -8.83 -18.15 14.85
CA PRO A 106 -8.38 -17.77 13.54
C PRO A 106 -7.07 -18.50 13.19
N THR A 107 -6.98 -18.99 11.96
CA THR A 107 -5.75 -19.57 11.41
C THR A 107 -5.24 -18.63 10.32
N ILE A 108 -4.03 -18.10 10.49
CA ILE A 108 -3.38 -17.22 9.53
C ILE A 108 -2.18 -17.97 8.94
N THR A 109 -2.15 -18.10 7.62
CA THR A 109 -1.03 -18.73 6.91
C THR A 109 -0.18 -17.64 6.24
N TYR A 110 1.07 -17.54 6.66
CA TYR A 110 2.06 -16.63 6.07
C TYR A 110 2.88 -17.37 5.02
N SER A 111 3.14 -16.70 3.90
CA SER A 111 4.02 -17.17 2.82
C SER A 111 5.13 -16.15 2.61
N PRO A 112 6.40 -16.48 2.85
CA PRO A 112 7.49 -15.55 2.59
C PRO A 112 7.64 -15.32 1.08
N LEU A 113 7.83 -14.06 0.71
CA LEU A 113 8.17 -13.68 -0.65
C LEU A 113 9.68 -13.85 -0.85
N THR A 114 10.06 -14.98 -1.44
CA THR A 114 11.47 -15.35 -1.67
C THR A 114 11.69 -15.82 -3.10
N GLY A 115 12.96 -15.90 -3.51
CA GLY A 115 13.37 -16.46 -4.79
C GLY A 115 12.72 -15.78 -5.99
N GLU A 116 12.14 -16.56 -6.88
CA GLU A 116 11.57 -16.05 -8.14
C GLU A 116 10.39 -15.09 -7.93
N LYS A 117 9.54 -15.33 -6.92
CA LYS A 117 8.44 -14.42 -6.58
C LYS A 117 8.96 -13.05 -6.16
N PHE A 118 9.99 -13.00 -5.31
CA PHE A 118 10.63 -11.76 -4.92
C PHE A 118 11.23 -11.03 -6.13
N ALA A 119 11.99 -11.73 -6.95
CA ALA A 119 12.61 -11.15 -8.14
C ALA A 119 11.56 -10.55 -9.10
N ARG A 120 10.48 -11.25 -9.36
CA ARG A 120 9.40 -10.76 -10.23
C ARG A 120 8.66 -9.56 -9.66
N SER A 121 8.38 -9.57 -8.35
CA SER A 121 7.53 -8.53 -7.72
C SER A 121 8.32 -7.29 -7.34
N PHE A 122 9.57 -7.43 -6.90
CA PHE A 122 10.35 -6.33 -6.33
C PHE A 122 11.50 -5.85 -7.19
N MET A 123 12.15 -6.74 -7.95
CA MET A 123 13.35 -6.38 -8.72
C MET A 123 13.05 -6.02 -10.18
N ARG A 124 11.93 -6.49 -10.73
CA ARG A 124 11.56 -6.16 -12.11
C ARG A 124 11.15 -4.71 -12.22
N PRO A 125 11.68 -3.94 -13.19
CA PRO A 125 11.20 -2.59 -13.46
C PRO A 125 9.71 -2.56 -13.79
N ILE A 126 9.00 -1.54 -13.32
CA ILE A 126 7.59 -1.33 -13.66
C ILE A 126 7.47 -1.11 -15.16
N PRO A 127 6.63 -1.83 -15.89
CA PRO A 127 6.50 -1.61 -17.34
C PRO A 127 6.07 -0.17 -17.65
N PRO A 128 6.64 0.49 -18.66
CA PRO A 128 6.20 1.84 -19.09
C PRO A 128 4.70 1.92 -19.37
N SER A 129 4.09 0.83 -19.86
CA SER A 129 2.64 0.73 -20.05
C SER A 129 1.87 0.91 -18.75
N ALA A 130 2.32 0.31 -17.65
CA ALA A 130 1.68 0.47 -16.34
C ALA A 130 1.82 1.91 -15.82
N VAL A 131 2.98 2.55 -16.02
CA VAL A 131 3.20 3.96 -15.64
C VAL A 131 2.26 4.87 -16.43
N MET A 132 2.14 4.66 -17.73
CA MET A 132 1.25 5.46 -18.59
C MET A 132 -0.23 5.20 -18.29
N GLN A 133 -0.61 3.96 -17.99
CA GLN A 133 -1.98 3.63 -17.56
C GLN A 133 -2.37 4.32 -16.25
N MET A 134 -1.47 4.43 -15.28
CA MET A 134 -1.73 5.19 -14.05
C MET A 134 -2.03 6.66 -14.37
N ILE A 135 -1.25 7.28 -15.25
CA ILE A 135 -1.45 8.68 -15.67
C ILE A 135 -2.80 8.85 -16.37
N GLU A 136 -3.14 7.93 -17.28
CA GLU A 136 -4.42 7.94 -17.99
C GLU A 136 -5.62 7.71 -17.06
N SER A 137 -5.45 6.89 -16.01
CA SER A 137 -6.46 6.63 -14.99
C SER A 137 -6.68 7.80 -14.02
N GLY A 138 -5.98 8.93 -14.22
CA GLY A 138 -6.16 10.15 -13.44
C GLY A 138 -5.18 10.33 -12.29
N TYR A 139 -4.20 9.44 -12.11
CA TYR A 139 -3.11 9.72 -11.17
C TYR A 139 -2.28 10.90 -11.69
N ARG A 140 -1.86 11.76 -10.78
CA ARG A 140 -1.06 12.94 -11.11
C ARG A 140 0.24 12.55 -11.81
N ALA A 141 0.45 13.07 -13.02
CA ALA A 141 1.62 12.73 -13.84
C ALA A 141 2.94 13.08 -13.13
N ASP A 142 3.01 14.24 -12.43
CA ASP A 142 4.20 14.64 -11.68
C ASP A 142 4.56 13.64 -10.57
N LEU A 143 3.58 13.13 -9.84
CA LEU A 143 3.80 12.16 -8.78
C LEU A 143 4.22 10.79 -9.34
N VAL A 144 3.50 10.29 -10.36
CA VAL A 144 3.79 9.00 -10.99
C VAL A 144 5.19 9.00 -11.61
N MET A 145 5.54 10.06 -12.34
CA MET A 145 6.88 10.20 -12.93
C MET A 145 7.97 10.28 -11.86
N ARG A 146 7.76 11.07 -10.82
CA ARG A 146 8.70 11.21 -9.71
C ARG A 146 8.98 9.90 -8.98
N VAL A 147 7.96 9.08 -8.77
CA VAL A 147 8.07 7.80 -8.04
C VAL A 147 8.58 6.68 -8.94
N CYS A 148 7.95 6.48 -10.11
CA CYS A 148 8.12 5.28 -10.92
C CYS A 148 9.20 5.39 -12.00
N VAL A 149 9.65 6.60 -12.36
CA VAL A 149 10.56 6.81 -13.48
C VAL A 149 11.95 7.21 -13.01
N GLN A 150 12.96 6.53 -13.54
CA GLN A 150 14.37 6.81 -13.28
C GLN A 150 14.96 7.84 -14.23
N ALA A 151 14.61 7.75 -15.51
CA ALA A 151 15.03 8.70 -16.54
C ALA A 151 14.09 8.67 -17.75
N VAL A 152 14.02 9.78 -18.48
CA VAL A 152 13.30 9.91 -19.75
C VAL A 152 14.19 10.64 -20.75
N ASN A 153 14.50 10.02 -21.89
CA ASN A 153 15.39 10.59 -22.94
C ASN A 153 16.65 11.23 -22.39
N GLY A 154 17.29 10.61 -21.39
CA GLY A 154 18.51 11.13 -20.78
C GLY A 154 18.28 12.17 -19.66
N LEU A 155 17.07 12.68 -19.46
CA LEU A 155 16.74 13.50 -18.31
C LEU A 155 16.54 12.60 -17.08
N HIS A 156 17.39 12.77 -16.10
CA HIS A 156 17.39 11.87 -14.94
C HIS A 156 16.59 12.42 -13.77
N ASN A 157 15.86 11.53 -13.14
CA ASN A 157 15.23 11.76 -11.85
C ASN A 157 16.25 11.64 -10.71
N ARG A 158 15.86 12.07 -9.51
CA ARG A 158 16.63 11.89 -8.29
C ARG A 158 16.94 10.39 -8.06
N ARG A 159 18.15 10.13 -7.56
CA ARG A 159 18.56 8.79 -7.11
C ARG A 159 19.30 8.91 -5.78
N GLY A 160 18.66 8.44 -4.71
CA GLY A 160 19.22 8.53 -3.36
C GLY A 160 19.97 7.29 -2.89
N TYR A 161 19.68 6.12 -3.42
CA TYR A 161 20.15 4.81 -2.90
C TYR A 161 21.56 4.39 -3.34
N SER A 162 22.30 5.25 -4.01
CA SER A 162 23.66 4.94 -4.49
C SER A 162 24.71 5.73 -3.70
N LEU A 163 25.96 5.22 -3.61
CA LEU A 163 27.10 5.98 -3.16
C LEU A 163 27.31 7.29 -3.95
N GLN A 164 26.70 7.38 -5.14
CA GLN A 164 26.60 8.57 -5.96
C GLN A 164 25.15 9.08 -5.92
N ALA A 165 24.66 9.39 -4.71
CA ALA A 165 23.38 10.07 -4.58
C ALA A 165 23.39 11.34 -5.43
N ARG A 166 22.31 11.56 -6.18
CA ARG A 166 22.22 12.66 -7.12
C ARG A 166 20.80 13.21 -7.13
N ASP A 167 20.68 14.52 -7.14
CA ASP A 167 19.41 15.20 -7.38
C ASP A 167 18.92 15.00 -8.82
N ALA A 168 17.64 15.22 -9.02
CA ALA A 168 17.08 15.21 -10.36
C ALA A 168 17.66 16.36 -11.21
N ASP A 169 17.73 16.14 -12.52
CA ASP A 169 18.08 17.20 -13.45
C ASP A 169 17.02 18.31 -13.38
N PRO A 170 17.40 19.60 -13.43
CA PRO A 170 16.45 20.71 -13.46
C PRO A 170 15.41 20.56 -14.59
N ASP A 171 15.83 20.05 -15.74
CA ASP A 171 14.96 19.81 -16.87
C ASP A 171 13.98 18.65 -16.65
N PHE A 172 14.34 17.65 -15.83
CA PHE A 172 13.39 16.62 -15.40
C PHE A 172 12.27 17.23 -14.53
N HIS A 173 12.60 18.12 -13.61
CA HIS A 173 11.60 18.80 -12.80
C HIS A 173 10.68 19.68 -13.67
N ARG A 174 11.26 20.41 -14.61
CA ARG A 174 10.50 21.22 -15.57
C ARG A 174 9.55 20.34 -16.40
N LEU A 175 10.05 19.21 -16.91
CA LEU A 175 9.25 18.24 -17.67
C LEU A 175 8.03 17.75 -16.88
N ILE A 176 8.21 17.27 -15.64
CA ILE A 176 7.09 16.72 -14.87
C ILE A 176 6.06 17.80 -14.46
N ALA A 177 6.52 19.04 -14.23
CA ALA A 177 5.63 20.16 -13.96
C ALA A 177 4.77 20.51 -15.18
N LYS A 178 5.35 20.50 -16.38
CA LYS A 178 4.64 20.73 -17.65
C LYS A 178 3.67 19.59 -17.97
N LEU A 179 4.08 18.35 -17.81
CA LEU A 179 3.20 17.18 -18.00
C LEU A 179 1.99 17.23 -17.08
N LYS A 180 2.17 17.66 -15.82
CA LYS A 180 1.07 17.90 -14.90
C LYS A 180 0.10 18.97 -15.40
N ALA A 181 0.61 20.10 -15.89
CA ALA A 181 -0.24 21.19 -16.41
C ALA A 181 -1.05 20.72 -17.63
N ILE A 182 -0.42 20.01 -18.58
CA ILE A 182 -1.08 19.45 -19.77
C ILE A 182 -2.14 18.42 -19.37
N GLN A 183 -1.84 17.55 -18.39
CA GLN A 183 -2.80 16.58 -17.85
C GLN A 183 -4.00 17.25 -17.20
N GLN A 184 -3.79 18.29 -16.39
CA GLN A 184 -4.85 19.03 -15.71
C GLN A 184 -5.76 19.78 -16.70
N ALA A 185 -5.21 20.20 -17.84
CA ALA A 185 -5.98 20.79 -18.93
C ALA A 185 -6.74 19.75 -19.76
N GLY A 186 -6.58 18.44 -19.47
CA GLY A 186 -7.22 17.35 -20.23
C GLY A 186 -6.68 17.19 -21.67
N GLN A 187 -5.43 17.62 -21.91
CA GLN A 187 -4.82 17.64 -23.23
C GLN A 187 -3.68 16.63 -23.39
N LEU A 188 -3.55 15.72 -22.40
CA LEU A 188 -2.68 14.56 -22.43
C LEU A 188 -3.53 13.31 -22.57
N ALA A 189 -3.35 12.53 -23.61
CA ALA A 189 -3.97 11.24 -23.79
C ALA A 189 -2.92 10.14 -23.99
N VAL A 190 -3.18 8.97 -23.42
CA VAL A 190 -2.35 7.78 -23.62
C VAL A 190 -3.17 6.74 -24.36
N ARG A 191 -2.65 6.22 -25.48
CA ARG A 191 -3.27 5.16 -26.26
C ARG A 191 -2.42 3.91 -26.17
N LEU A 192 -3.05 2.81 -25.80
CA LEU A 192 -2.45 1.48 -25.77
C LEU A 192 -2.99 0.70 -26.97
N GLN A 193 -2.07 0.25 -27.84
CA GLN A 193 -2.41 -0.60 -28.98
C GLN A 193 -1.74 -1.95 -28.80
N GLU A 194 -2.52 -3.00 -28.75
CA GLU A 194 -2.00 -4.36 -28.75
C GLU A 194 -1.69 -4.79 -30.18
N GLN A 195 -0.43 -5.12 -30.45
CA GLN A 195 0.03 -5.68 -31.71
C GLN A 195 0.71 -7.02 -31.46
N ALA A 196 0.05 -8.11 -31.86
CA ALA A 196 0.54 -9.49 -31.74
C ALA A 196 1.13 -9.77 -30.33
N ASP A 197 2.45 -9.65 -30.16
CA ASP A 197 3.15 -9.92 -28.89
C ASP A 197 3.67 -8.66 -28.17
N LYS A 198 3.29 -7.45 -28.63
CA LYS A 198 3.81 -6.18 -28.07
C LYS A 198 2.70 -5.18 -27.83
N THR A 199 2.72 -4.55 -26.66
CA THR A 199 1.89 -3.39 -26.36
C THR A 199 2.62 -2.14 -26.83
N LEU A 200 2.04 -1.45 -27.80
CA LEU A 200 2.51 -0.13 -28.26
C LEU A 200 1.85 0.94 -27.39
N ILE A 201 2.67 1.82 -26.84
CA ILE A 201 2.22 2.93 -26.00
C ILE A 201 2.41 4.21 -26.81
N LEU A 202 1.34 4.95 -27.02
CA LEU A 202 1.38 6.24 -27.72
C LEU A 202 0.92 7.34 -26.77
N ILE A 203 1.69 8.40 -26.68
CA ILE A 203 1.30 9.65 -26.03
C ILE A 203 0.82 10.59 -27.12
N VAL A 204 -0.34 11.19 -26.88
CA VAL A 204 -0.95 12.16 -27.79
C VAL A 204 -1.18 13.44 -26.99
N PHE A 205 -0.61 14.53 -27.47
CA PHE A 205 -0.91 15.87 -26.97
C PHE A 205 -1.95 16.51 -27.92
N ASP A 206 -3.06 16.97 -27.36
CA ASP A 206 -4.13 17.65 -28.09
C ASP A 206 -4.38 19.04 -27.50
N PRO A 207 -3.49 20.02 -27.77
CA PRO A 207 -3.56 21.36 -27.18
C PRO A 207 -4.73 22.19 -27.72
N LYS A 208 -5.54 21.66 -28.64
CA LYS A 208 -6.64 22.38 -29.31
C LYS A 208 -6.19 23.75 -29.81
N ASP A 209 -7.05 24.78 -29.70
CA ASP A 209 -6.75 26.15 -30.09
C ASP A 209 -6.22 27.02 -28.94
N ASP A 210 -5.68 26.40 -27.89
CA ASP A 210 -5.10 27.09 -26.74
C ASP A 210 -3.60 27.35 -26.96
N ALA A 211 -3.28 28.60 -27.25
CA ALA A 211 -1.88 29.02 -27.50
C ALA A 211 -0.95 28.82 -26.30
N ALA A 212 -1.46 28.93 -25.06
CA ALA A 212 -0.67 28.70 -23.86
C ALA A 212 -0.32 27.21 -23.75
N MET A 213 -1.27 26.33 -23.99
CA MET A 213 -1.02 24.87 -23.99
C MET A 213 -0.17 24.40 -25.17
N GLN A 214 -0.28 25.04 -26.32
CA GLN A 214 0.64 24.79 -27.45
C GLN A 214 2.09 25.10 -27.07
N ALA A 215 2.33 26.18 -26.32
CA ALA A 215 3.65 26.52 -25.79
C ALA A 215 4.15 25.48 -24.78
N GLU A 216 3.28 25.00 -23.86
CA GLU A 216 3.61 23.95 -22.90
C GLU A 216 4.00 22.62 -23.59
N VAL A 217 3.23 22.21 -24.60
CA VAL A 217 3.51 21.00 -25.40
C VAL A 217 4.79 21.16 -26.21
N ALA A 218 5.04 22.34 -26.78
CA ALA A 218 6.29 22.63 -27.51
C ALA A 218 7.50 22.55 -26.57
N GLU A 219 7.40 23.08 -25.36
CA GLU A 219 8.48 22.98 -24.37
C GLU A 219 8.74 21.52 -23.94
N VAL A 220 7.70 20.73 -23.68
CA VAL A 220 7.83 19.29 -23.39
C VAL A 220 8.50 18.57 -24.55
N SER A 221 8.09 18.87 -25.80
CA SER A 221 8.69 18.27 -26.99
C SER A 221 10.18 18.62 -27.12
N ASN A 222 10.54 19.87 -26.88
CA ASN A 222 11.93 20.30 -26.87
C ASN A 222 12.77 19.62 -25.79
N LEU A 223 12.25 19.55 -24.53
CA LEU A 223 12.93 18.87 -23.43
C LEU A 223 13.18 17.38 -23.72
N LEU A 224 12.25 16.75 -24.43
CA LEU A 224 12.34 15.33 -24.80
C LEU A 224 13.03 15.09 -26.13
N GLY A 225 13.41 16.14 -26.89
CA GLY A 225 13.98 16.00 -28.22
C GLY A 225 13.02 15.44 -29.26
N ILE A 226 11.72 15.66 -29.09
CA ILE A 226 10.67 15.21 -30.03
C ILE A 226 10.55 16.21 -31.19
N ALA A 227 10.41 15.69 -32.39
CA ALA A 227 10.25 16.52 -33.58
C ALA A 227 8.94 17.34 -33.49
N PRO A 228 8.98 18.63 -33.85
CA PRO A 228 7.78 19.47 -33.89
C PRO A 228 6.67 18.87 -34.77
N GLY A 229 5.42 18.90 -34.24
CA GLY A 229 4.26 18.40 -34.98
C GLY A 229 4.07 16.88 -34.94
N THR A 230 4.89 16.14 -34.17
CA THR A 230 4.68 14.71 -33.95
C THR A 230 3.36 14.51 -33.15
N LYS A 231 2.40 13.81 -33.75
CA LYS A 231 1.09 13.55 -33.11
C LYS A 231 1.11 12.32 -32.22
N ASP A 232 1.73 11.25 -32.69
CA ASP A 232 1.78 9.95 -32.00
C ASP A 232 3.23 9.70 -31.54
N ILE A 233 3.48 9.88 -30.25
CA ILE A 233 4.81 9.71 -29.68
C ILE A 233 4.86 8.32 -29.02
N ARG A 234 5.76 7.46 -29.50
CA ARG A 234 5.92 6.12 -28.99
C ARG A 234 6.71 6.13 -27.68
N VAL A 235 6.23 5.39 -26.67
CA VAL A 235 6.97 5.16 -25.43
C VAL A 235 7.58 3.75 -25.43
N VAL A 236 8.87 3.68 -25.17
CA VAL A 236 9.62 2.43 -25.09
C VAL A 236 10.38 2.35 -23.77
N TYR A 237 10.68 1.13 -23.32
CA TYR A 237 11.59 0.93 -22.20
C TYR A 237 13.04 1.08 -22.69
N GLY A 238 13.78 2.00 -22.12
CA GLY A 238 15.17 2.24 -22.48
C GLY A 238 15.77 3.49 -21.84
N SER A 239 17.06 3.69 -22.02
CA SER A 239 17.79 4.87 -21.52
C SER A 239 17.89 6.01 -22.54
N ALA A 240 17.76 5.70 -23.84
CA ALA A 240 17.84 6.67 -24.93
C ALA A 240 16.84 6.34 -26.03
N ALA A 241 16.23 7.37 -26.60
CA ALA A 241 15.36 7.24 -27.77
C ALA A 241 16.19 6.91 -29.02
N ALA A 242 15.65 6.04 -29.88
CA ALA A 242 16.25 5.71 -31.14
C ALA A 242 15.90 6.73 -32.23
N THR A 243 14.77 7.43 -32.08
CA THR A 243 14.27 8.42 -33.04
C THR A 243 13.71 9.64 -32.32
N ASN A 244 13.51 10.74 -33.05
CA ASN A 244 12.89 11.95 -32.55
C ASN A 244 11.35 11.89 -32.47
N THR A 245 10.76 10.71 -32.63
CA THR A 245 9.33 10.44 -32.44
C THR A 245 9.08 9.45 -31.29
N GLU A 246 10.11 9.21 -30.46
CA GLU A 246 10.13 8.20 -29.44
C GLU A 246 10.56 8.75 -28.08
N ILE A 247 9.91 8.30 -27.03
CA ILE A 247 10.30 8.54 -25.64
C ILE A 247 10.84 7.22 -25.08
N ALA A 248 12.13 7.21 -24.77
CA ALA A 248 12.74 6.14 -24.01
C ALA A 248 12.57 6.41 -22.51
N MET A 249 11.84 5.56 -21.84
CA MET A 249 11.55 5.67 -20.41
C MET A 249 12.23 4.55 -19.66
N GLN A 250 13.14 4.90 -18.76
CA GLN A 250 13.74 4.00 -17.81
C GLN A 250 12.95 4.05 -16.50
N THR A 251 12.27 2.98 -16.16
CA THR A 251 11.42 2.89 -14.98
C THR A 251 12.16 2.25 -13.81
N ARG A 252 11.67 2.49 -12.61
CA ARG A 252 12.18 1.89 -11.38
C ARG A 252 11.47 0.57 -11.08
N SER A 253 12.15 -0.31 -10.37
CA SER A 253 11.53 -1.46 -9.71
C SER A 253 10.95 -1.03 -8.34
N MET A 254 10.09 -1.86 -7.76
CA MET A 254 9.57 -1.62 -6.41
C MET A 254 10.71 -1.51 -5.39
N LEU A 255 11.72 -2.38 -5.48
CA LEU A 255 12.88 -2.34 -4.60
C LEU A 255 13.64 -1.02 -4.72
N GLN A 256 13.85 -0.50 -5.93
CA GLN A 256 14.49 0.81 -6.12
C GLN A 256 13.68 1.95 -5.51
N ILE A 257 12.36 1.91 -5.62
CA ILE A 257 11.47 2.90 -4.98
C ILE A 257 11.61 2.84 -3.46
N LEU A 258 11.62 1.64 -2.87
CA LEU A 258 11.82 1.47 -1.43
C LEU A 258 13.20 1.96 -0.98
N MET A 259 14.24 1.68 -1.76
CA MET A 259 15.59 2.19 -1.48
C MET A 259 15.66 3.72 -1.53
N ASP A 260 14.99 4.35 -2.50
CA ASP A 260 14.93 5.81 -2.60
C ASP A 260 14.20 6.46 -1.42
N ILE A 261 13.13 5.82 -0.92
CA ILE A 261 12.43 6.27 0.28
C ILE A 261 13.29 6.03 1.53
N ALA A 262 13.96 4.89 1.62
CA ALA A 262 14.77 4.53 2.77
C ALA A 262 15.90 5.53 3.06
N VAL A 263 16.52 6.11 2.05
CA VAL A 263 17.59 7.10 2.25
C VAL A 263 17.11 8.44 2.81
N GLU A 264 15.81 8.71 2.76
CA GLU A 264 15.17 9.89 3.35
C GLU A 264 14.84 9.71 4.84
N ILE A 265 14.99 8.50 5.39
CA ILE A 265 14.74 8.23 6.81
C ILE A 265 15.75 9.00 7.65
N GLU A 266 15.25 9.81 8.57
CA GLU A 266 16.05 10.52 9.57
C GLU A 266 16.61 9.50 10.56
N VAL A 267 17.93 9.46 10.69
CA VAL A 267 18.63 8.50 11.54
C VAL A 267 19.32 9.24 12.69
N PRO A 268 19.53 8.59 13.86
CA PRO A 268 20.28 9.17 14.96
C PRO A 268 21.71 9.54 14.55
N GLU A 269 22.19 10.70 15.00
CA GLU A 269 23.56 11.16 14.73
C GLU A 269 24.62 10.19 15.24
N GLN A 270 24.33 9.49 16.33
CA GLN A 270 25.19 8.45 16.88
C GLN A 270 25.44 7.33 15.86
N ASP A 271 24.42 6.83 15.17
CA ASP A 271 24.54 5.75 14.18
C ASP A 271 25.38 6.18 12.97
N VAL A 272 25.29 7.47 12.61
CA VAL A 272 26.14 8.06 11.56
C VAL A 272 27.59 8.15 12.02
N ALA A 273 27.82 8.60 13.26
CA ALA A 273 29.16 8.71 13.85
C ALA A 273 29.84 7.34 14.00
N GLU A 274 29.08 6.31 14.36
CA GLU A 274 29.52 4.91 14.45
C GLU A 274 29.65 4.24 13.07
N LYS A 275 29.33 4.94 11.97
CA LYS A 275 29.37 4.41 10.60
C LYS A 275 28.46 3.21 10.35
N ARG A 276 27.39 3.08 11.13
CA ARG A 276 26.37 2.04 10.95
C ARG A 276 25.44 2.35 9.77
N VAL A 277 25.31 3.62 9.45
CA VAL A 277 24.42 4.11 8.39
C VAL A 277 25.00 5.40 7.76
N LEU A 278 24.69 5.64 6.50
CA LEU A 278 25.08 6.89 5.83
C LEU A 278 24.22 8.06 6.36
N PRO A 279 24.67 9.32 6.27
CA PRO A 279 23.87 10.49 6.59
C PRO A 279 22.55 10.50 5.79
N THR A 280 21.52 11.09 6.37
CA THR A 280 20.23 11.25 5.68
C THR A 280 20.39 12.18 4.48
N PHE A 281 19.82 11.78 3.35
CA PHE A 281 19.86 12.57 2.13
C PHE A 281 18.70 13.57 2.12
N HIS A 282 19.00 14.84 2.30
CA HIS A 282 17.98 15.91 2.34
C HIS A 282 17.75 16.59 0.97
N GLY A 283 18.53 16.25 -0.06
CA GLY A 283 18.55 16.99 -1.33
C GLY A 283 19.25 18.35 -1.20
N ASP A 284 19.30 19.10 -2.29
CA ASP A 284 19.84 20.46 -2.31
C ASP A 284 18.69 21.48 -2.18
N PRO A 285 18.59 22.21 -1.05
CA PRO A 285 17.53 23.20 -0.85
C PRO A 285 17.49 24.30 -1.93
N ALA A 286 18.61 24.55 -2.60
CA ALA A 286 18.70 25.56 -3.66
C ALA A 286 18.01 25.12 -4.97
N ARG A 287 17.62 23.85 -5.10
CA ARG A 287 17.04 23.27 -6.33
C ARG A 287 15.51 23.22 -6.37
N GLY A 288 14.81 23.78 -5.36
CA GLY A 288 13.37 24.04 -5.40
C GLY A 288 12.45 23.03 -4.69
N GLU A 289 11.15 23.21 -4.84
CA GLU A 289 10.06 22.51 -4.12
C GLU A 289 10.05 20.99 -4.26
N PHE A 290 10.75 20.43 -5.26
CA PHE A 290 10.79 18.98 -5.53
C PHE A 290 11.79 18.23 -4.67
N SER A 291 12.56 18.93 -3.83
CA SER A 291 13.48 18.31 -2.85
C SER A 291 12.76 17.75 -1.63
N ALA A 292 11.48 18.10 -1.40
CA ALA A 292 10.73 17.60 -0.28
C ALA A 292 10.57 16.07 -0.32
N PRO A 293 10.75 15.38 0.83
CA PRO A 293 10.58 13.94 0.91
C PRO A 293 9.15 13.52 0.57
N LEU A 294 8.99 12.35 -0.07
CA LEU A 294 7.67 11.79 -0.35
C LEU A 294 6.96 11.35 0.93
N VAL A 295 7.73 10.83 1.87
CA VAL A 295 7.28 10.37 3.18
C VAL A 295 8.30 10.83 4.21
N ARG A 296 7.85 11.37 5.33
CA ARG A 296 8.72 11.71 6.44
C ARG A 296 8.74 10.56 7.44
N ILE A 297 9.92 10.00 7.67
CA ILE A 297 10.16 8.89 8.60
C ILE A 297 11.31 9.31 9.51
N HIS A 298 11.08 9.26 10.83
CA HIS A 298 12.09 9.60 11.83
C HIS A 298 12.07 8.62 12.99
N CYS A 299 13.16 8.54 13.72
CA CYS A 299 13.26 7.78 14.96
C CYS A 299 12.84 8.68 16.13
N SER A 300 11.96 8.17 17.00
CA SER A 300 11.54 8.85 18.23
C SER A 300 11.62 7.86 19.39
N PRO A 301 12.04 8.29 20.61
CA PRO A 301 11.99 7.45 21.80
C PRO A 301 10.57 7.16 22.27
N ASP A 302 9.60 8.03 21.91
CA ASP A 302 8.20 7.89 22.27
C ASP A 302 7.38 7.61 20.99
N ASP A 303 6.26 6.90 21.14
CA ASP A 303 5.29 6.69 20.07
C ASP A 303 4.43 7.96 19.91
N PRO A 304 4.66 8.79 18.89
CA PRO A 304 3.93 10.03 18.73
C PRO A 304 2.48 9.75 18.33
N ALA A 305 1.54 10.39 19.02
CA ALA A 305 0.09 10.19 18.80
C ALA A 305 -0.39 10.59 17.40
N ASP A 306 0.41 11.35 16.65
CA ASP A 306 0.14 11.81 15.29
C ASP A 306 0.86 10.99 14.21
N ALA A 307 1.60 9.94 14.59
CA ALA A 307 2.23 9.04 13.63
C ALA A 307 1.18 8.26 12.85
N PHE A 308 1.30 8.24 11.52
CA PHE A 308 0.45 7.42 10.66
C PHE A 308 0.69 5.90 10.86
N VAL A 309 1.94 5.54 11.16
CA VAL A 309 2.38 4.19 11.48
C VAL A 309 3.66 4.25 12.30
N SER A 310 3.79 3.39 13.30
CA SER A 310 5.00 3.23 14.11
C SER A 310 5.38 1.75 14.20
N VAL A 311 6.67 1.49 14.35
CA VAL A 311 7.20 0.16 14.65
C VAL A 311 8.23 0.28 15.77
N PRO A 312 8.25 -0.69 16.71
CA PRO A 312 9.18 -0.69 17.83
C PRO A 312 10.63 -0.92 17.39
#